data_a322c812b0128f08c56a2d0af77bf086
#
_entry.id   a322c812b0128f08c56a2d0af77bf086
#
_cell.length_a   1.000
_cell.length_b   1.000
_cell.length_c   1.000
_cell.angle_alpha   90.00
_cell.angle_beta   90.00
_cell.angle_gamma   90.00
#
_symmetry.space_group_name_H-M   'P 1'
#
loop_
_entity.id
_entity.type
_entity.pdbx_description
1 polymer ?
#
loop_
_entity_poly.entity_id
_entity_poly.type
_entity_poly.pdbx_seq_one_letter_code
_entity_poly.pdbx_strand_id
1 'polypeptide(L)'
;VFDGRKGSAYTEDDPTSPLGAYGRSKLEGERRALAAHPAGVRVARTAWLYGAAGRNFVDTMRGLAAERDEVTVVADQEGCPTWTRDLAPALEYLVGCPPGVYHTAGGGSVTWAGFAEAIFEEAGLGCRVVPVTTAQFARPAPRPAHSPLAVTRAGAPRLRHWREALRDYLASMSATTKERA
;
A
#
# COMPACT_ATOMS: atom_id res chain seq x y z
N VAL A 1 -0.85 -11.24 3.99
CA VAL A 1 -0.95 -12.34 4.99
C VAL A 1 -2.40 -12.69 5.30
N PHE A 2 -3.38 -11.90 4.85
CA PHE A 2 -4.83 -12.09 5.06
C PHE A 2 -5.51 -12.63 3.80
N ASP A 3 -6.73 -13.20 3.94
CA ASP A 3 -7.48 -13.81 2.85
C ASP A 3 -8.33 -12.81 2.01
N GLY A 4 -8.52 -11.60 2.51
CA GLY A 4 -9.30 -10.57 1.82
C GLY A 4 -10.81 -10.76 1.85
N ARG A 5 -11.33 -11.54 2.80
CA ARG A 5 -12.78 -11.85 2.94
C ARG A 5 -13.48 -11.08 4.05
N LYS A 6 -12.72 -10.40 4.93
CA LYS A 6 -13.27 -9.59 6.00
C LYS A 6 -13.87 -8.31 5.40
N GLY A 7 -15.11 -7.99 5.73
CA GLY A 7 -15.82 -6.79 5.25
C GLY A 7 -15.40 -5.48 5.93
N SER A 8 -14.32 -5.50 6.74
CA SER A 8 -13.72 -4.35 7.43
C SER A 8 -12.19 -4.46 7.40
N ALA A 9 -11.48 -3.38 7.73
CA ALA A 9 -10.02 -3.39 7.80
C ALA A 9 -9.50 -4.44 8.77
N TYR A 10 -8.40 -5.11 8.40
CA TYR A 10 -7.72 -6.08 9.26
C TYR A 10 -6.95 -5.39 10.38
N THR A 11 -7.09 -5.90 11.57
CA THR A 11 -6.31 -5.51 12.76
C THR A 11 -5.07 -6.40 12.91
N GLU A 12 -4.15 -6.01 13.78
CA GLU A 12 -2.95 -6.81 14.07
C GLU A 12 -3.27 -8.18 14.68
N ASP A 13 -4.42 -8.30 15.37
CA ASP A 13 -4.88 -9.50 16.05
C ASP A 13 -5.76 -10.42 15.19
N ASP A 14 -6.11 -9.98 13.97
CA ASP A 14 -6.91 -10.82 13.07
C ASP A 14 -6.13 -12.06 12.61
N PRO A 15 -6.81 -13.21 12.47
CA PRO A 15 -6.18 -14.45 12.01
C PRO A 15 -5.64 -14.31 10.60
N THR A 16 -4.41 -14.76 10.40
CA THR A 16 -3.75 -14.77 9.10
C THR A 16 -4.16 -15.97 8.27
N SER A 17 -4.51 -15.77 6.99
CA SER A 17 -4.91 -16.82 6.03
C SER A 17 -4.50 -16.45 4.61
N PRO A 18 -3.19 -16.47 4.25
CA PRO A 18 -2.71 -15.98 2.97
C PRO A 18 -3.15 -16.86 1.80
N LEU A 19 -3.68 -16.25 0.73
CA LEU A 19 -4.20 -16.94 -0.46
C LEU A 19 -3.11 -17.55 -1.33
N GLY A 20 -1.98 -16.87 -1.51
CA GLY A 20 -0.95 -17.21 -2.49
C GLY A 20 0.43 -17.48 -1.87
N ALA A 21 1.39 -17.93 -2.69
CA ALA A 21 2.76 -18.21 -2.28
C ALA A 21 3.46 -16.99 -1.67
N TYR A 22 3.25 -15.80 -2.23
CA TYR A 22 3.79 -14.55 -1.68
C TYR A 22 3.33 -14.31 -0.23
N GLY A 23 2.03 -14.36 0.02
CA GLY A 23 1.48 -14.15 1.38
C GLY A 23 1.97 -15.20 2.37
N ARG A 24 2.04 -16.48 1.94
CA ARG A 24 2.59 -17.56 2.77
C ARG A 24 4.06 -17.33 3.11
N SER A 25 4.89 -16.92 2.14
CA SER A 25 6.31 -16.65 2.39
C SER A 25 6.52 -15.48 3.35
N LYS A 26 5.68 -14.43 3.23
CA LYS A 26 5.72 -13.30 4.17
C LYS A 26 5.33 -13.70 5.58
N LEU A 27 4.24 -14.45 5.73
CA LEU A 27 3.79 -14.96 7.03
C LEU A 27 4.82 -15.88 7.68
N GLU A 28 5.44 -16.75 6.90
CA GLU A 28 6.49 -17.63 7.41
C GLU A 28 7.73 -16.82 7.86
N GLY A 29 8.09 -15.77 7.12
CA GLY A 29 9.16 -14.83 7.53
C GLY A 29 8.84 -14.13 8.85
N GLU A 30 7.59 -13.64 9.04
CA GLU A 30 7.13 -13.07 10.32
C GLU A 30 7.29 -14.07 11.48
N ARG A 31 6.79 -15.30 11.29
CA ARG A 31 6.85 -16.36 12.30
C ARG A 31 8.28 -16.72 12.70
N ARG A 32 9.15 -16.89 11.72
CA ARG A 32 10.58 -17.21 11.96
C ARG A 32 11.30 -16.08 12.68
N ALA A 33 11.07 -14.83 12.28
CA ALA A 33 11.70 -13.69 12.94
C ALA A 33 11.25 -13.59 14.41
N LEU A 34 9.94 -13.69 14.68
CA LEU A 34 9.40 -13.67 16.03
C LEU A 34 9.88 -14.84 16.89
N ALA A 35 10.01 -16.03 16.31
CA ALA A 35 10.54 -17.21 17.02
C ALA A 35 12.03 -17.08 17.34
N ALA A 36 12.83 -16.53 16.40
CA ALA A 36 14.28 -16.37 16.58
C ALA A 36 14.64 -15.32 17.63
N HIS A 37 13.84 -14.25 17.75
CA HIS A 37 14.14 -13.17 18.70
C HIS A 37 12.85 -12.51 19.23
N PRO A 38 12.05 -13.20 20.04
CA PRO A 38 10.73 -12.74 20.48
C PRO A 38 10.77 -11.44 21.27
N ALA A 39 11.84 -11.21 22.03
CA ALA A 39 12.03 -9.98 22.83
C ALA A 39 12.57 -8.79 22.01
N GLY A 40 12.97 -8.98 20.75
CA GLY A 40 13.62 -7.94 19.95
C GLY A 40 12.92 -7.60 18.63
N VAL A 41 12.03 -8.47 18.13
CA VAL A 41 11.44 -8.27 16.79
C VAL A 41 10.19 -7.39 16.82
N ARG A 42 10.14 -6.42 15.91
CA ARG A 42 8.94 -5.67 15.53
C ARG A 42 8.67 -5.94 14.06
N VAL A 43 7.54 -6.54 13.77
CA VAL A 43 7.09 -6.80 12.41
C VAL A 43 6.19 -5.64 11.97
N ALA A 44 6.61 -4.89 10.97
CA ALA A 44 5.80 -3.83 10.37
C ALA A 44 5.08 -4.38 9.14
N ARG A 45 3.75 -4.56 9.22
CA ARG A 45 2.92 -4.88 8.07
C ARG A 45 2.49 -3.60 7.37
N THR A 46 2.79 -3.49 6.11
CA THR A 46 2.44 -2.35 5.25
C THR A 46 1.83 -2.83 3.94
N ALA A 47 1.24 -1.91 3.17
CA ALA A 47 0.57 -2.22 1.92
C ALA A 47 0.83 -1.15 0.85
N TRP A 48 0.76 -1.52 -0.42
CA TRP A 48 0.73 -0.67 -1.60
C TRP A 48 1.78 0.45 -1.58
N LEU A 49 3.04 0.08 -1.36
CA LEU A 49 4.16 1.01 -1.26
C LEU A 49 4.42 1.74 -2.58
N TYR A 50 4.64 3.06 -2.48
CA TYR A 50 5.13 3.89 -3.56
C TYR A 50 6.14 4.92 -3.03
N GLY A 51 7.00 5.44 -3.92
CA GLY A 51 8.04 6.40 -3.53
C GLY A 51 9.00 6.70 -4.67
N ALA A 52 9.97 7.57 -4.43
CA ALA A 52 10.88 8.12 -5.44
C ALA A 52 11.84 7.07 -6.06
N ALA A 53 12.04 5.92 -5.43
CA ALA A 53 12.93 4.88 -5.93
C ALA A 53 12.16 3.61 -6.31
N GLY A 54 12.58 2.98 -7.42
CA GLY A 54 11.98 1.76 -7.92
C GLY A 54 10.66 1.98 -8.66
N ARG A 55 10.18 0.91 -9.30
CA ARG A 55 8.89 0.94 -10.02
C ARG A 55 7.73 0.86 -9.04
N ASN A 56 6.78 1.76 -9.17
CA ASN A 56 5.58 1.79 -8.34
C ASN A 56 4.32 2.07 -9.18
N PHE A 57 3.15 1.94 -8.56
CA PHE A 57 1.88 2.12 -9.24
C PHE A 57 1.64 3.56 -9.68
N VAL A 58 2.01 4.56 -8.87
CA VAL A 58 1.80 5.99 -9.18
C VAL A 58 2.57 6.37 -10.44
N ASP A 59 3.85 6.02 -10.52
CA ASP A 59 4.69 6.32 -11.68
C ASP A 59 4.24 5.54 -12.92
N THR A 60 3.76 4.29 -12.74
CA THR A 60 3.21 3.49 -13.82
C THR A 60 1.95 4.15 -14.40
N MET A 61 1.03 4.61 -13.55
CA MET A 61 -0.21 5.28 -14.01
C MET A 61 0.10 6.59 -14.72
N ARG A 62 1.00 7.41 -14.18
CA ARG A 62 1.43 8.66 -14.82
C ARG A 62 2.09 8.42 -16.20
N GLY A 63 2.94 7.41 -16.31
CA GLY A 63 3.54 7.04 -17.59
C GLY A 63 2.50 6.59 -18.61
N LEU A 64 1.52 5.78 -18.19
CA LEU A 64 0.43 5.35 -19.07
C LEU A 64 -0.44 6.53 -19.53
N ALA A 65 -0.73 7.48 -18.65
CA ALA A 65 -1.53 8.66 -18.96
C ALA A 65 -0.82 9.64 -19.93
N ALA A 66 0.50 9.58 -20.05
CA ALA A 66 1.25 10.32 -21.05
C ALA A 66 1.13 9.74 -22.48
N GLU A 67 0.70 8.47 -22.58
CA GLU A 67 0.65 7.72 -23.85
C GLU A 67 -0.79 7.36 -24.26
N ARG A 68 -1.78 7.51 -23.39
CA ARG A 68 -3.14 6.98 -23.56
C ARG A 68 -4.19 7.90 -22.99
N ASP A 69 -5.33 7.97 -23.65
CA ASP A 69 -6.51 8.72 -23.18
C ASP A 69 -7.32 7.93 -22.14
N GLU A 70 -7.09 6.60 -22.05
CA GLU A 70 -7.74 5.75 -21.07
C GLU A 70 -6.84 4.58 -20.60
N VAL A 71 -7.03 4.16 -19.36
CA VAL A 71 -6.38 2.97 -18.79
C VAL A 71 -7.38 2.09 -18.06
N THR A 72 -7.25 0.78 -18.23
CA THR A 72 -8.07 -0.23 -17.57
C THR A 72 -7.45 -0.58 -16.21
N VAL A 73 -8.21 -0.43 -15.11
CA VAL A 73 -7.73 -0.69 -13.74
C VAL A 73 -8.75 -1.50 -12.94
N VAL A 74 -8.25 -2.45 -12.15
CA VAL A 74 -9.07 -3.30 -11.26
C VAL A 74 -9.75 -2.46 -10.19
N ALA A 75 -11.09 -2.63 -10.03
CA ALA A 75 -11.92 -1.87 -9.11
C ALA A 75 -12.46 -2.67 -7.91
N ASP A 76 -12.26 -3.99 -7.89
CA ASP A 76 -12.72 -4.92 -6.84
C ASP A 76 -11.59 -5.40 -5.92
N GLN A 77 -10.47 -4.68 -5.88
CA GLN A 77 -9.40 -4.87 -4.91
C GLN A 77 -9.15 -3.57 -4.16
N GLU A 78 -9.23 -3.63 -2.82
CA GLU A 78 -9.09 -2.49 -1.93
C GLU A 78 -7.89 -2.66 -0.99
N GLY A 79 -7.17 -1.56 -0.70
CA GLY A 79 -6.00 -1.55 0.16
C GLY A 79 -5.62 -0.13 0.61
N CYS A 80 -4.48 -0.02 1.30
CA CYS A 80 -3.98 1.24 1.85
C CYS A 80 -2.70 1.67 1.11
N PRO A 81 -2.76 2.64 0.19
CA PRO A 81 -1.56 3.22 -0.40
C PRO A 81 -0.65 3.83 0.67
N THR A 82 0.65 3.54 0.60
CA THR A 82 1.60 3.97 1.61
C THR A 82 2.83 4.58 0.96
N TRP A 83 3.07 5.87 1.23
CA TRP A 83 4.26 6.54 0.79
C TRP A 83 5.47 6.17 1.66
N THR A 84 6.56 5.76 1.02
CA THR A 84 7.80 5.35 1.72
C THR A 84 8.40 6.46 2.58
N ARG A 85 8.24 7.74 2.20
CA ARG A 85 8.70 8.88 2.99
C ARG A 85 7.96 9.03 4.32
N ASP A 86 6.69 8.66 4.38
CA ASP A 86 5.91 8.64 5.62
C ASP A 86 6.18 7.36 6.43
N LEU A 87 6.44 6.26 5.73
CA LEU A 87 6.72 4.97 6.37
C LEU A 87 8.10 4.96 7.08
N ALA A 88 9.13 5.57 6.51
CA ALA A 88 10.48 5.51 7.04
C ALA A 88 10.59 6.00 8.51
N PRO A 89 10.10 7.20 8.88
CA PRO A 89 10.11 7.64 10.28
C PRO A 89 9.22 6.79 11.18
N ALA A 90 8.14 6.19 10.65
CA ALA A 90 7.32 5.27 11.42
C ALA A 90 8.05 3.96 11.77
N LEU A 91 8.88 3.45 10.83
CA LEU A 91 9.74 2.29 11.11
C LEU A 91 10.82 2.61 12.15
N GLU A 92 11.42 3.79 12.09
CA GLU A 92 12.37 4.26 13.10
C GLU A 92 11.71 4.34 14.48
N TYR A 93 10.51 4.93 14.56
CA TYR A 93 9.75 4.99 15.79
C TYR A 93 9.43 3.61 16.37
N LEU A 94 9.12 2.61 15.52
CA LEU A 94 8.84 1.25 15.95
C LEU A 94 10.02 0.58 16.65
N VAL A 95 11.26 1.00 16.42
CA VAL A 95 12.44 0.45 17.12
C VAL A 95 12.31 0.63 18.64
N GLY A 96 11.69 1.73 19.09
CA GLY A 96 11.43 2.02 20.51
C GLY A 96 10.18 1.37 21.09
N CYS A 97 9.32 0.76 20.25
CA CYS A 97 8.06 0.14 20.71
C CYS A 97 8.30 -1.27 21.30
N PRO A 98 7.37 -1.83 22.09
CA PRO A 98 7.40 -3.22 22.50
C PRO A 98 7.47 -4.20 21.32
N PRO A 99 8.12 -5.38 21.47
CA PRO A 99 8.13 -6.41 20.42
C PRO A 99 6.73 -6.84 19.99
N GLY A 100 6.60 -7.25 18.72
CA GLY A 100 5.35 -7.77 18.19
C GLY A 100 5.03 -7.31 16.77
N VAL A 101 3.78 -7.53 16.34
CA VAL A 101 3.27 -7.17 15.01
C VAL A 101 2.60 -5.81 15.08
N TYR A 102 2.85 -4.96 14.09
CA TYR A 102 2.30 -3.62 13.93
C TYR A 102 1.80 -3.43 12.50
N HIS A 103 0.65 -2.79 12.34
CA HIS A 103 0.23 -2.26 11.06
C HIS A 103 0.78 -0.85 10.87
N THR A 104 1.43 -0.59 9.74
CA THR A 104 2.06 0.69 9.38
C THR A 104 1.75 1.02 7.93
N ALA A 105 0.49 1.25 7.63
CA ALA A 105 0.03 1.61 6.30
C ALA A 105 -0.55 3.04 6.29
N GLY A 106 -0.65 3.64 5.12
CA GLY A 106 -1.31 4.93 4.94
C GLY A 106 -2.73 4.92 5.47
N GLY A 107 -3.17 5.99 6.11
CA GLY A 107 -4.52 6.13 6.64
C GLY A 107 -5.57 6.10 5.54
N GLY A 108 -6.73 5.47 5.80
CA GLY A 108 -7.78 5.26 4.82
C GLY A 108 -7.51 4.11 3.86
N SER A 109 -8.50 3.83 3.01
CA SER A 109 -8.40 2.77 1.99
C SER A 109 -9.00 3.24 0.68
N VAL A 110 -8.65 2.57 -0.41
CA VAL A 110 -9.12 2.87 -1.76
C VAL A 110 -8.95 1.64 -2.66
N THR A 111 -9.76 1.54 -3.73
CA THR A 111 -9.53 0.55 -4.78
C THR A 111 -8.38 0.97 -5.70
N TRP A 112 -7.80 0.02 -6.47
CA TRP A 112 -6.79 0.37 -7.46
C TRP A 112 -7.33 1.37 -8.51
N ALA A 113 -8.59 1.22 -8.94
CA ALA A 113 -9.22 2.16 -9.86
C ALA A 113 -9.37 3.55 -9.22
N GLY A 114 -9.90 3.65 -8.01
CA GLY A 114 -10.00 4.93 -7.30
C GLY A 114 -8.64 5.56 -6.98
N PHE A 115 -7.60 4.75 -6.76
CA PHE A 115 -6.26 5.28 -6.59
C PHE A 115 -5.70 5.84 -7.90
N ALA A 116 -5.95 5.18 -9.05
CA ALA A 116 -5.57 5.69 -10.36
C ALA A 116 -6.31 7.00 -10.71
N GLU A 117 -7.60 7.08 -10.43
CA GLU A 117 -8.40 8.31 -10.60
C GLU A 117 -7.81 9.47 -9.78
N ALA A 118 -7.50 9.22 -8.50
CA ALA A 118 -6.88 10.22 -7.65
C ALA A 118 -5.49 10.66 -8.15
N ILE A 119 -4.68 9.75 -8.71
CA ILE A 119 -3.38 10.08 -9.32
C ILE A 119 -3.58 11.02 -10.51
N PHE A 120 -4.54 10.76 -11.38
CA PHE A 120 -4.80 11.60 -12.55
C PHE A 120 -5.35 12.97 -12.13
N GLU A 121 -6.30 13.00 -11.20
CA GLU A 121 -6.85 14.24 -10.66
C GLU A 121 -5.77 15.13 -10.03
N GLU A 122 -4.98 14.59 -9.10
CA GLU A 122 -3.96 15.34 -8.37
C GLU A 122 -2.76 15.74 -9.27
N ALA A 123 -2.51 15.01 -10.35
CA ALA A 123 -1.48 15.33 -11.33
C ALA A 123 -1.98 16.20 -12.51
N GLY A 124 -3.27 16.53 -12.57
CA GLY A 124 -3.87 17.29 -13.67
C GLY A 124 -3.82 16.57 -15.03
N LEU A 125 -3.96 15.24 -15.04
CA LEU A 125 -3.89 14.41 -16.25
C LEU A 125 -5.28 14.07 -16.76
N GLY A 126 -5.53 14.26 -18.06
CA GLY A 126 -6.83 14.03 -18.70
C GLY A 126 -7.17 12.56 -19.01
N CYS A 127 -6.36 11.60 -18.54
CA CYS A 127 -6.56 10.17 -18.81
C CYS A 127 -7.73 9.61 -18.00
N ARG A 128 -8.59 8.82 -18.64
CA ARG A 128 -9.79 8.22 -18.03
C ARG A 128 -9.48 6.83 -17.48
N VAL A 129 -9.95 6.52 -16.27
CA VAL A 129 -9.91 5.17 -15.72
C VAL A 129 -11.13 4.38 -16.20
N VAL A 130 -10.89 3.19 -16.74
CA VAL A 130 -11.92 2.20 -17.09
C VAL A 130 -11.89 1.11 -16.02
N PRO A 131 -12.85 1.08 -15.07
CA PRO A 131 -12.87 0.10 -14.01
C PRO A 131 -13.24 -1.28 -14.55
N VAL A 132 -12.51 -2.30 -14.08
CA VAL A 132 -12.77 -3.71 -14.41
C VAL A 132 -12.70 -4.57 -13.14
N THR A 133 -13.25 -5.79 -13.22
CA THR A 133 -13.11 -6.77 -12.13
C THR A 133 -11.79 -7.55 -12.24
N THR A 134 -11.36 -8.13 -11.13
CA THR A 134 -10.23 -9.07 -11.11
C THR A 134 -10.41 -10.23 -12.09
N ALA A 135 -11.66 -10.71 -12.29
CA ALA A 135 -11.96 -11.77 -13.22
C ALA A 135 -11.73 -11.36 -14.71
N GLN A 136 -12.01 -10.09 -15.03
CA GLN A 136 -11.76 -9.53 -16.38
C GLN A 136 -10.28 -9.23 -16.61
N PHE A 137 -9.52 -8.97 -15.54
CA PHE A 137 -8.08 -8.68 -15.59
C PHE A 137 -7.27 -9.78 -14.90
N ALA A 138 -7.48 -11.02 -15.35
CA ALA A 138 -6.91 -12.22 -14.73
C ALA A 138 -5.37 -12.15 -14.64
N ARG A 139 -4.84 -12.44 -13.47
CA ARG A 139 -3.40 -12.59 -13.20
C ARG A 139 -3.14 -13.98 -12.61
N PRO A 140 -1.96 -14.59 -12.87
CA PRO A 140 -1.65 -15.94 -12.37
C PRO A 140 -1.71 -16.09 -10.85
N ALA A 141 -1.36 -15.04 -10.10
CA ALA A 141 -1.37 -15.07 -8.63
C ALA A 141 -2.67 -14.49 -8.06
N PRO A 142 -3.38 -15.23 -7.19
CA PRO A 142 -4.57 -14.72 -6.51
C PRO A 142 -4.20 -13.55 -5.58
N ARG A 143 -5.03 -12.52 -5.58
CA ARG A 143 -4.89 -11.35 -4.72
C ARG A 143 -6.13 -11.19 -3.85
N PRO A 144 -5.98 -10.77 -2.58
CA PRO A 144 -7.13 -10.49 -1.73
C PRO A 144 -7.96 -9.33 -2.30
N ALA A 145 -9.29 -9.49 -2.31
CA ALA A 145 -10.20 -8.42 -2.75
C ALA A 145 -10.21 -7.27 -1.74
N HIS A 146 -10.13 -7.57 -0.45
CA HIS A 146 -10.15 -6.58 0.61
C HIS A 146 -8.92 -6.75 1.52
N SER A 147 -8.04 -5.76 1.55
CA SER A 147 -6.79 -5.83 2.31
C SER A 147 -6.44 -4.55 3.11
N PRO A 148 -7.41 -3.65 3.43
CA PRO A 148 -7.10 -2.51 4.27
C PRO A 148 -6.61 -2.94 5.65
N LEU A 149 -5.65 -2.17 6.20
CA LEU A 149 -5.04 -2.40 7.49
C LEU A 149 -5.49 -1.31 8.48
N ALA A 150 -6.06 -1.73 9.61
CA ALA A 150 -6.34 -0.85 10.74
C ALA A 150 -5.16 -0.88 11.72
N VAL A 151 -4.78 0.28 12.23
CA VAL A 151 -3.76 0.44 13.28
C VAL A 151 -4.49 0.47 14.61
N THR A 152 -4.49 -0.65 15.34
CA THR A 152 -5.22 -0.78 16.61
C THR A 152 -4.30 -0.91 17.82
N ARG A 153 -3.05 -1.31 17.61
CA ARG A 153 -2.10 -1.52 18.69
C ARG A 153 -1.73 -0.19 19.37
N ALA A 154 -1.80 -0.17 20.70
CA ALA A 154 -1.46 1.02 21.49
C ALA A 154 -0.01 1.45 21.23
N GLY A 155 0.22 2.75 21.03
CA GLY A 155 1.54 3.31 20.72
C GLY A 155 2.05 3.05 19.31
N ALA A 156 1.28 2.38 18.43
CA ALA A 156 1.66 2.23 17.04
C ALA A 156 1.62 3.57 16.29
N PRO A 157 2.60 3.87 15.42
CA PRO A 157 2.59 5.09 14.63
C PRO A 157 1.44 5.07 13.62
N ARG A 158 0.67 6.15 13.55
CA ARG A 158 -0.41 6.33 12.58
C ARG A 158 0.06 7.24 11.46
N LEU A 159 0.07 6.72 10.25
CA LEU A 159 0.37 7.52 9.06
C LEU A 159 -0.85 8.36 8.66
N ARG A 160 -0.59 9.50 8.05
CA ARG A 160 -1.64 10.38 7.52
C ARG A 160 -2.46 9.71 6.42
N HIS A 161 -3.54 10.34 6.02
CA HIS A 161 -4.40 9.82 4.96
C HIS A 161 -3.64 9.68 3.64
N TRP A 162 -3.86 8.57 2.92
CA TRP A 162 -3.15 8.23 1.69
C TRP A 162 -3.23 9.33 0.62
N ARG A 163 -4.36 10.06 0.54
CA ARG A 163 -4.55 11.11 -0.48
C ARG A 163 -3.68 12.34 -0.20
N GLU A 164 -3.48 12.71 1.04
CA GLU A 164 -2.55 13.78 1.45
C GLU A 164 -1.11 13.40 1.10
N ALA A 165 -0.72 12.16 1.40
CA ALA A 165 0.58 11.62 1.05
C ALA A 165 0.82 11.59 -0.47
N LEU A 166 -0.22 11.25 -1.26
CA LEU A 166 -0.15 11.26 -2.73
C LEU A 166 0.10 12.68 -3.27
N ARG A 167 -0.63 13.70 -2.78
CA ARG A 167 -0.42 15.11 -3.19
C ARG A 167 1.02 15.55 -2.98
N ASP A 168 1.57 15.30 -1.80
CA ASP A 168 2.94 15.69 -1.48
C ASP A 168 3.97 14.90 -2.29
N TYR A 169 3.70 13.61 -2.57
CA TYR A 169 4.56 12.83 -3.46
C TYR A 169 4.62 13.44 -4.85
N LEU A 170 3.47 13.74 -5.46
CA LEU A 170 3.39 14.34 -6.79
C LEU A 170 4.03 15.74 -6.83
N ALA A 171 3.82 16.56 -5.80
CA ALA A 171 4.47 17.86 -5.67
C ALA A 171 6.00 17.75 -5.60
N SER A 172 6.53 16.77 -4.86
CA SER A 172 7.97 16.53 -4.75
C SER A 172 8.63 16.13 -6.07
N MET A 173 7.91 15.41 -6.94
CA MET A 173 8.40 15.04 -8.26
C MET A 173 8.52 16.24 -9.20
N SER A 174 7.55 17.17 -9.13
CA SER A 174 7.56 18.39 -9.95
C SER A 174 8.72 19.32 -9.58
N ALA A 175 9.10 19.38 -8.30
CA ALA A 175 10.24 20.15 -7.84
C ALA A 175 11.57 19.59 -8.37
N THR A 176 11.76 18.28 -8.33
CA THR A 176 12.99 17.60 -8.80
C THR A 176 13.21 17.76 -10.31
N THR A 177 12.13 17.86 -11.10
CA THR A 177 12.21 18.08 -12.55
C THR A 177 12.69 19.50 -12.87
N LYS A 178 12.29 20.51 -12.07
CA LYS A 178 12.71 21.91 -12.26
C LYS A 178 14.18 22.17 -11.88
N GLU A 179 14.74 21.39 -10.96
CA GLU A 179 16.15 21.51 -10.57
C GLU A 179 17.13 20.86 -11.56
N ARG A 180 16.63 20.01 -12.45
CA ARG A 180 17.44 19.29 -13.46
C ARG A 180 17.33 19.88 -14.88
N ALA A 181 16.48 20.86 -15.10
CA ALA A 181 16.28 21.59 -16.37
C ALA A 181 17.00 22.94 -16.35
#